data_121bab14cb0f02708b87c49afe25a95d
#
_entry.id   121bab14cb0f02708b87c49afe25a95d
#
_cell.length_a   1.000
_cell.length_b   1.000
_cell.length_c   1.000
_cell.angle_alpha   90.00
_cell.angle_beta   90.00
_cell.angle_gamma   90.00
#
_symmetry.space_group_name_H-M   'P 1'
#
loop_
_entity.id
_entity.type
_entity.pdbx_description
1 polymer ?
#
loop_
_entity_poly.entity_id
_entity_poly.type
_entity_poly.pdbx_seq_one_letter_code
_entity_poly.pdbx_strand_id
1 'polypeptide(L)'
;MSFAGENTDKYKTAKFQDILTFIENNYCLDYDINEVIEGAINGAVEALGDPYTRYLKPGELDAYVDYITGTYTGVGITYTMTESGMLVSDVTEESPAAIAGMREGDLITHINGKAVADYSDEEMTALFGTAGNEVQLSVTHSDDTAETLTITVARVSRQSVFVTDYEGIMYVRITQFDEDTGAEFLQAMEKIEAVGCRGMILDLRDNGGGYESQADIVADRILPAGVIAYSEDKNGNRLSEILSDETCINVPLAVLVNGRTASASELVTGAIRDYEKGTIIGTKTFGKALGQTRREYTEDGSGIILTVARYFTPSGECIHGTGITPDLIVELPEEYAEASIDEIPFEQDTQLQRAFELFQ
;
A
#
# COMPACT_ATOMS: atom_id res chain seq x y z
N MET A 1 -40.01 20.65 -12.82
CA MET A 1 -40.60 19.32 -13.06
C MET A 1 -39.75 18.28 -12.33
N SER A 2 -39.96 18.08 -11.02
CA SER A 2 -39.11 17.16 -10.20
C SER A 2 -39.94 16.36 -9.17
N PHE A 3 -41.22 16.10 -9.41
CA PHE A 3 -42.05 15.32 -8.46
C PHE A 3 -42.16 13.83 -8.79
N ALA A 4 -41.67 13.36 -9.92
CA ALA A 4 -41.75 11.94 -10.30
C ALA A 4 -40.59 11.08 -9.73
N GLY A 5 -39.42 11.66 -9.44
CA GLY A 5 -38.25 10.93 -8.92
C GLY A 5 -38.38 10.52 -7.46
N GLU A 6 -38.75 11.45 -6.59
CA GLU A 6 -38.87 11.22 -5.13
C GLU A 6 -39.90 10.12 -4.76
N ASN A 7 -40.98 10.01 -5.52
CA ASN A 7 -42.04 9.01 -5.24
C ASN A 7 -41.60 7.60 -5.67
N THR A 8 -40.72 7.49 -6.68
CA THR A 8 -40.23 6.20 -7.19
C THR A 8 -39.19 5.59 -6.25
N ASP A 9 -38.30 6.40 -5.68
CA ASP A 9 -37.24 5.93 -4.77
C ASP A 9 -37.83 5.52 -3.41
N LYS A 10 -38.77 6.28 -2.89
CA LYS A 10 -39.49 5.92 -1.67
C LYS A 10 -40.27 4.59 -1.82
N TYR A 11 -40.87 4.32 -2.98
CA TYR A 11 -41.50 3.05 -3.29
C TYR A 11 -40.50 1.88 -3.32
N LYS A 12 -39.34 2.05 -3.92
CA LYS A 12 -38.31 1.00 -4.00
C LYS A 12 -37.79 0.61 -2.63
N THR A 13 -37.53 1.58 -1.75
CA THR A 13 -37.09 1.35 -0.38
C THR A 13 -38.19 0.64 0.44
N ALA A 14 -39.47 1.07 0.31
CA ALA A 14 -40.57 0.42 0.97
C ALA A 14 -40.80 -1.04 0.51
N LYS A 15 -40.62 -1.30 -0.80
CA LYS A 15 -40.66 -2.65 -1.35
C LYS A 15 -39.56 -3.55 -0.80
N PHE A 16 -38.33 -3.04 -0.64
CA PHE A 16 -37.24 -3.79 -0.05
C PHE A 16 -37.56 -4.22 1.39
N GLN A 17 -38.09 -3.29 2.21
CA GLN A 17 -38.50 -3.54 3.57
C GLN A 17 -39.65 -4.57 3.66
N ASP A 18 -40.65 -4.47 2.75
CA ASP A 18 -41.77 -5.43 2.65
C ASP A 18 -41.25 -6.85 2.33
N ILE A 19 -40.27 -6.99 1.44
CA ILE A 19 -39.67 -8.28 1.12
C ILE A 19 -38.95 -8.88 2.34
N LEU A 20 -38.18 -8.10 3.10
CA LEU A 20 -37.54 -8.58 4.33
C LEU A 20 -38.58 -9.07 5.33
N THR A 21 -39.64 -8.27 5.59
CA THR A 21 -40.73 -8.63 6.49
C THR A 21 -41.47 -9.89 6.00
N PHE A 22 -41.63 -10.05 4.68
CA PHE A 22 -42.24 -11.25 4.11
C PHE A 22 -41.39 -12.50 4.32
N ILE A 23 -40.06 -12.40 4.18
CA ILE A 23 -39.12 -13.47 4.51
C ILE A 23 -39.22 -13.85 5.98
N GLU A 24 -39.08 -12.88 6.88
CA GLU A 24 -39.20 -13.13 8.33
C GLU A 24 -40.46 -13.88 8.75
N ASN A 25 -41.60 -13.52 8.15
CA ASN A 25 -42.90 -14.09 8.55
C ASN A 25 -43.24 -15.41 7.86
N ASN A 26 -42.60 -15.76 6.75
CA ASN A 26 -43.07 -16.87 5.90
C ASN A 26 -42.02 -17.90 5.52
N TYR A 27 -40.73 -17.59 5.64
CA TYR A 27 -39.69 -18.54 5.29
C TYR A 27 -39.63 -19.68 6.31
N CYS A 28 -39.68 -20.92 5.83
CA CYS A 28 -39.92 -22.09 6.66
C CYS A 28 -38.65 -22.90 7.03
N LEU A 29 -37.49 -22.46 6.60
CA LEU A 29 -36.22 -23.07 6.97
C LEU A 29 -35.46 -22.18 7.95
N ASP A 30 -34.48 -22.75 8.65
CA ASP A 30 -33.60 -21.99 9.52
C ASP A 30 -32.75 -21.02 8.70
N TYR A 31 -32.57 -19.78 9.15
CA TYR A 31 -31.77 -18.74 8.53
C TYR A 31 -31.32 -17.70 9.57
N ASP A 32 -30.24 -16.99 9.26
CA ASP A 32 -29.84 -15.82 10.02
C ASP A 32 -30.26 -14.54 9.26
N ILE A 33 -31.09 -13.73 9.92
CA ILE A 33 -31.54 -12.46 9.33
C ILE A 33 -30.39 -11.47 9.10
N ASN A 34 -29.32 -11.53 9.91
CA ASN A 34 -28.16 -10.67 9.72
C ASN A 34 -27.44 -11.03 8.42
N GLU A 35 -27.26 -12.32 8.11
CA GLU A 35 -26.68 -12.73 6.84
C GLU A 35 -27.53 -12.29 5.63
N VAL A 36 -28.84 -12.27 5.76
CA VAL A 36 -29.73 -11.77 4.71
C VAL A 36 -29.54 -10.27 4.49
N ILE A 37 -29.44 -9.49 5.56
CA ILE A 37 -29.22 -8.03 5.50
C ILE A 37 -27.82 -7.73 4.93
N GLU A 38 -26.80 -8.40 5.41
CA GLU A 38 -25.44 -8.27 4.92
C GLU A 38 -25.34 -8.59 3.41
N GLY A 39 -25.99 -9.68 2.99
CA GLY A 39 -26.06 -10.05 1.58
C GLY A 39 -26.77 -8.99 0.72
N ALA A 40 -27.80 -8.35 1.26
CA ALA A 40 -28.50 -7.29 0.55
C ALA A 40 -27.67 -6.00 0.43
N ILE A 41 -26.93 -5.63 1.48
CA ILE A 41 -26.01 -4.48 1.47
C ILE A 41 -24.89 -4.72 0.44
N ASN A 42 -24.26 -5.88 0.50
CA ASN A 42 -23.19 -6.26 -0.43
C ASN A 42 -23.70 -6.25 -1.88
N GLY A 43 -24.86 -6.84 -2.15
CA GLY A 43 -25.49 -6.84 -3.48
C GLY A 43 -25.83 -5.43 -3.99
N ALA A 44 -26.21 -4.50 -3.11
CA ALA A 44 -26.45 -3.12 -3.48
C ALA A 44 -25.16 -2.40 -3.90
N VAL A 45 -24.04 -2.68 -3.24
CA VAL A 45 -22.72 -2.12 -3.56
C VAL A 45 -22.18 -2.74 -4.84
N GLU A 46 -22.24 -4.06 -5.00
CA GLU A 46 -21.81 -4.78 -6.20
C GLU A 46 -22.56 -4.33 -7.47
N ALA A 47 -23.83 -3.94 -7.32
CA ALA A 47 -24.64 -3.45 -8.43
C ALA A 47 -24.15 -2.13 -9.05
N LEU A 48 -23.21 -1.41 -8.40
CA LEU A 48 -22.53 -0.24 -8.96
C LEU A 48 -21.57 -0.62 -10.09
N GLY A 49 -21.07 -1.86 -10.13
CA GLY A 49 -20.13 -2.35 -11.13
C GLY A 49 -18.74 -1.72 -11.03
N ASP A 50 -18.42 -1.13 -9.89
CA ASP A 50 -17.13 -0.52 -9.59
C ASP A 50 -16.30 -1.46 -8.70
N PRO A 51 -15.16 -2.01 -9.20
CA PRO A 51 -14.35 -2.96 -8.43
C PRO A 51 -13.64 -2.33 -7.23
N TYR A 52 -13.61 -1.01 -7.13
CA TYR A 52 -12.96 -0.28 -6.04
C TYR A 52 -13.94 0.12 -4.93
N THR A 53 -15.24 0.10 -5.22
CA THR A 53 -16.30 0.33 -4.25
C THR A 53 -16.71 -1.02 -3.65
N ARG A 54 -16.63 -1.14 -2.32
CA ARG A 54 -16.96 -2.39 -1.63
C ARG A 54 -17.45 -2.17 -0.22
N TYR A 55 -18.35 -3.02 0.20
CA TYR A 55 -18.75 -3.16 1.59
C TYR A 55 -17.77 -4.10 2.30
N LEU A 56 -17.40 -3.74 3.51
CA LEU A 56 -16.49 -4.51 4.36
C LEU A 56 -17.25 -4.91 5.63
N LYS A 57 -17.33 -6.20 5.88
CA LYS A 57 -17.98 -6.75 7.07
C LYS A 57 -17.19 -6.41 8.34
N PRO A 58 -17.79 -6.58 9.54
CA PRO A 58 -17.04 -6.48 10.80
C PRO A 58 -15.74 -7.31 10.77
N GLY A 59 -14.62 -6.67 11.12
CA GLY A 59 -13.26 -7.25 11.08
C GLY A 59 -12.55 -7.17 9.72
N GLU A 60 -13.26 -7.08 8.59
CA GLU A 60 -12.62 -6.88 7.27
C GLU A 60 -12.12 -5.44 7.10
N LEU A 61 -12.80 -4.49 7.77
CA LEU A 61 -12.39 -3.08 7.74
C LEU A 61 -11.03 -2.86 8.40
N ASP A 62 -10.79 -3.49 9.55
CA ASP A 62 -9.50 -3.38 10.27
C ASP A 62 -8.37 -3.95 9.41
N ALA A 63 -8.55 -5.14 8.84
CA ALA A 63 -7.58 -5.75 7.94
C ALA A 63 -7.29 -4.89 6.69
N TYR A 64 -8.34 -4.24 6.16
CA TYR A 64 -8.17 -3.30 5.05
C TYR A 64 -7.38 -2.05 5.47
N VAL A 65 -7.67 -1.51 6.66
CA VAL A 65 -6.93 -0.36 7.21
C VAL A 65 -5.47 -0.72 7.40
N ASP A 66 -5.16 -1.86 8.02
CA ASP A 66 -3.80 -2.32 8.21
C ASP A 66 -3.06 -2.50 6.87
N TYR A 67 -3.73 -3.03 5.87
CA TYR A 67 -3.17 -3.17 4.52
C TYR A 67 -2.80 -1.81 3.90
N ILE A 68 -3.70 -0.81 3.94
CA ILE A 68 -3.45 0.49 3.30
C ILE A 68 -2.51 1.39 4.11
N THR A 69 -2.43 1.20 5.43
CA THR A 69 -1.49 1.94 6.29
C THR A 69 -0.07 1.38 6.22
N GLY A 70 0.10 0.17 5.67
CA GLY A 70 1.38 -0.53 5.68
C GLY A 70 1.78 -1.01 7.08
N THR A 71 0.79 -1.16 7.97
CA THR A 71 1.03 -1.60 9.35
C THR A 71 0.53 -3.02 9.54
N TYR A 72 1.07 -3.69 10.55
CA TYR A 72 0.60 -4.97 11.02
C TYR A 72 0.81 -5.08 12.51
N THR A 73 0.04 -5.95 13.16
CA THR A 73 0.27 -6.25 14.57
C THR A 73 1.32 -7.36 14.68
N GLY A 74 2.40 -7.10 15.42
CA GLY A 74 3.50 -8.03 15.55
C GLY A 74 4.62 -7.54 16.44
N VAL A 75 5.79 -8.14 16.30
CA VAL A 75 7.02 -7.73 17.01
C VAL A 75 8.05 -7.07 16.08
N GLY A 76 7.87 -7.12 14.77
CA GLY A 76 8.76 -6.47 13.80
C GLY A 76 9.96 -7.32 13.41
N ILE A 77 9.75 -8.59 13.09
CA ILE A 77 10.79 -9.48 12.55
C ILE A 77 10.30 -10.19 11.29
N THR A 78 11.23 -10.40 10.36
CA THR A 78 11.10 -11.40 9.28
C THR A 78 11.95 -12.60 9.65
N TYR A 79 11.43 -13.81 9.43
CA TYR A 79 12.15 -15.03 9.81
C TYR A 79 11.91 -16.18 8.84
N THR A 80 12.82 -17.15 8.91
CA THR A 80 12.67 -18.43 8.22
C THR A 80 12.59 -19.55 9.28
N MET A 81 11.62 -20.45 9.15
CA MET A 81 11.53 -21.64 10.00
C MET A 81 12.65 -22.61 9.63
N THR A 82 13.40 -23.06 10.63
CA THR A 82 14.47 -24.07 10.54
C THR A 82 14.18 -25.23 11.48
N GLU A 83 14.94 -26.31 11.39
CA GLU A 83 14.86 -27.43 12.35
C GLU A 83 15.19 -26.99 13.81
N SER A 84 15.95 -25.91 13.98
CA SER A 84 16.41 -25.42 15.28
C SER A 84 15.52 -24.30 15.86
N GLY A 85 14.60 -23.73 15.09
CA GLY A 85 13.73 -22.62 15.50
C GLY A 85 13.53 -21.59 14.38
N MET A 86 13.15 -20.37 14.76
CA MET A 86 12.96 -19.24 13.85
C MET A 86 14.29 -18.49 13.70
N LEU A 87 14.88 -18.55 12.50
CA LEU A 87 16.06 -17.75 12.15
C LEU A 87 15.60 -16.37 11.65
N VAL A 88 15.95 -15.33 12.37
CA VAL A 88 15.60 -13.94 12.06
C VAL A 88 16.44 -13.49 10.86
N SER A 89 15.78 -13.14 9.75
CA SER A 89 16.42 -12.65 8.53
C SER A 89 16.38 -11.12 8.42
N ASP A 90 15.47 -10.45 9.15
CA ASP A 90 15.39 -8.99 9.21
C ASP A 90 14.69 -8.54 10.50
N VAL A 91 15.03 -7.35 10.98
CA VAL A 91 14.39 -6.69 12.13
C VAL A 91 14.03 -5.27 11.74
N THR A 92 12.73 -4.98 11.71
CA THR A 92 12.21 -3.66 11.38
C THR A 92 12.75 -2.61 12.38
N GLU A 93 13.31 -1.52 11.89
CA GLU A 93 13.80 -0.41 12.71
C GLU A 93 12.67 0.12 13.61
N GLU A 94 13.02 0.53 14.83
CA GLU A 94 12.08 1.07 15.83
C GLU A 94 10.95 0.09 16.26
N SER A 95 10.96 -1.14 15.78
CA SER A 95 9.98 -2.16 16.18
C SER A 95 10.17 -2.63 17.62
N PRO A 96 9.16 -3.28 18.24
CA PRO A 96 9.31 -3.89 19.55
C PRO A 96 10.49 -4.86 19.67
N ALA A 97 10.78 -5.62 18.61
CA ALA A 97 11.92 -6.54 18.57
C ALA A 97 13.26 -5.78 18.54
N ALA A 98 13.38 -4.73 17.71
CA ALA A 98 14.57 -3.88 17.65
C ALA A 98 14.85 -3.19 18.99
N ILE A 99 13.81 -2.64 19.63
CA ILE A 99 13.90 -1.99 20.94
C ILE A 99 14.34 -3.00 22.03
N ALA A 100 13.90 -4.26 21.93
CA ALA A 100 14.28 -5.33 22.85
C ALA A 100 15.70 -5.87 22.61
N GLY A 101 16.38 -5.48 21.52
CA GLY A 101 17.75 -5.88 21.20
C GLY A 101 17.87 -7.07 20.23
N MET A 102 16.78 -7.50 19.61
CA MET A 102 16.79 -8.50 18.52
C MET A 102 17.62 -8.01 17.34
N ARG A 103 18.30 -8.92 16.65
CA ARG A 103 19.19 -8.63 15.52
C ARG A 103 18.97 -9.63 14.39
N GLU A 104 19.31 -9.22 13.18
CA GLU A 104 19.43 -10.14 12.06
C GLU A 104 20.45 -11.26 12.39
N GLY A 105 20.10 -12.50 12.01
CA GLY A 105 20.90 -13.69 12.30
C GLY A 105 20.59 -14.34 13.66
N ASP A 106 19.72 -13.76 14.49
CA ASP A 106 19.31 -14.35 15.73
C ASP A 106 18.44 -15.58 15.51
N LEU A 107 18.62 -16.60 16.37
CA LEU A 107 17.80 -17.83 16.38
C LEU A 107 16.87 -17.83 17.58
N ILE A 108 15.57 -17.76 17.34
CA ILE A 108 14.53 -17.90 18.37
C ILE A 108 14.21 -19.38 18.52
N THR A 109 14.51 -19.96 19.68
CA THR A 109 14.32 -21.38 19.95
C THR A 109 13.04 -21.69 20.72
N HIS A 110 12.63 -20.80 21.64
CA HIS A 110 11.44 -20.94 22.48
C HIS A 110 10.64 -19.65 22.56
N ILE A 111 9.33 -19.80 22.70
CA ILE A 111 8.38 -18.70 22.97
C ILE A 111 7.63 -19.07 24.24
N ASN A 112 7.66 -18.21 25.26
CA ASN A 112 7.02 -18.44 26.57
C ASN A 112 7.43 -19.80 27.20
N GLY A 113 8.68 -20.24 26.95
CA GLY A 113 9.22 -21.49 27.44
C GLY A 113 8.81 -22.77 26.68
N LYS A 114 7.96 -22.69 25.68
CA LYS A 114 7.59 -23.78 24.76
C LYS A 114 8.45 -23.70 23.50
N ALA A 115 8.97 -24.83 23.00
CA ALA A 115 9.77 -24.82 21.78
C ALA A 115 8.97 -24.28 20.58
N VAL A 116 9.61 -23.52 19.69
CA VAL A 116 8.96 -22.96 18.48
C VAL A 116 8.28 -24.02 17.65
N ALA A 117 8.96 -25.17 17.45
CA ALA A 117 8.45 -26.30 16.67
C ALA A 117 7.16 -26.95 17.23
N ASP A 118 6.81 -26.67 18.47
CA ASP A 118 5.62 -27.24 19.11
C ASP A 118 4.37 -26.36 18.95
N TYR A 119 4.50 -25.17 18.34
CA TYR A 119 3.37 -24.25 18.08
C TYR A 119 2.70 -24.57 16.75
N SER A 120 1.37 -24.47 16.71
CA SER A 120 0.63 -24.39 15.44
C SER A 120 0.64 -22.96 14.90
N ASP A 121 0.36 -22.82 13.58
CA ASP A 121 0.24 -21.50 12.96
C ASP A 121 -0.85 -20.63 13.60
N GLU A 122 -1.96 -21.25 14.06
CA GLU A 122 -3.04 -20.58 14.78
C GLU A 122 -2.58 -20.06 16.15
N GLU A 123 -1.82 -20.86 16.91
CA GLU A 123 -1.24 -20.45 18.18
C GLU A 123 -0.23 -19.30 18.01
N MET A 124 0.60 -19.36 16.98
CA MET A 124 1.55 -18.30 16.62
C MET A 124 0.83 -17.00 16.25
N THR A 125 -0.20 -17.10 15.40
CA THR A 125 -1.04 -15.95 15.01
C THR A 125 -1.71 -15.33 16.25
N ALA A 126 -2.24 -16.12 17.17
CA ALA A 126 -2.86 -15.61 18.39
C ALA A 126 -1.87 -14.90 19.33
N LEU A 127 -0.62 -15.37 19.40
CA LEU A 127 0.43 -14.77 20.24
C LEU A 127 0.90 -13.43 19.70
N PHE A 128 1.22 -13.37 18.39
CA PHE A 128 1.81 -12.20 17.73
C PHE A 128 0.79 -11.28 17.09
N GLY A 129 -0.45 -11.73 16.89
CA GLY A 129 -1.51 -10.95 16.26
C GLY A 129 -2.35 -10.11 17.23
N THR A 130 -2.04 -10.09 18.53
CA THR A 130 -2.80 -9.32 19.53
C THR A 130 -1.92 -8.27 20.16
N ALA A 131 -2.18 -6.98 19.85
CA ALA A 131 -1.45 -5.88 20.44
C ALA A 131 -1.61 -5.85 21.97
N GLY A 132 -0.50 -5.59 22.66
CA GLY A 132 -0.42 -5.60 24.13
C GLY A 132 -0.06 -6.97 24.73
N ASN A 133 -0.05 -8.05 23.94
CA ASN A 133 0.48 -9.33 24.41
C ASN A 133 1.97 -9.19 24.73
N GLU A 134 2.40 -9.75 25.86
CA GLU A 134 3.81 -9.86 26.23
C GLU A 134 4.29 -11.28 25.89
N VAL A 135 5.36 -11.38 25.10
CA VAL A 135 5.98 -12.64 24.71
C VAL A 135 7.43 -12.69 25.18
N GLN A 136 7.83 -13.83 25.73
CA GLN A 136 9.21 -14.10 26.10
C GLN A 136 9.86 -14.99 25.06
N LEU A 137 10.89 -14.48 24.39
CA LEU A 137 11.62 -15.16 23.33
C LEU A 137 13.00 -15.61 23.83
N SER A 138 13.27 -16.92 23.82
CA SER A 138 14.62 -17.41 24.07
C SER A 138 15.42 -17.33 22.78
N VAL A 139 16.42 -16.45 22.78
CA VAL A 139 17.20 -16.07 21.59
C VAL A 139 18.63 -16.53 21.76
N THR A 140 19.21 -17.05 20.68
CA THR A 140 20.65 -17.27 20.54
C THR A 140 21.16 -16.33 19.46
N HIS A 141 22.05 -15.41 19.81
CA HIS A 141 22.65 -14.47 18.87
C HIS A 141 23.70 -15.13 17.97
N SER A 142 24.08 -14.46 16.89
CA SER A 142 25.10 -14.92 15.94
C SER A 142 26.50 -15.11 16.56
N ASP A 143 26.74 -14.55 17.75
CA ASP A 143 27.97 -14.73 18.53
C ASP A 143 27.89 -15.86 19.58
N ASP A 144 26.88 -16.73 19.48
CA ASP A 144 26.56 -17.83 20.39
C ASP A 144 26.14 -17.39 21.82
N THR A 145 25.93 -16.11 22.05
CA THR A 145 25.34 -15.65 23.32
C THR A 145 23.84 -15.92 23.34
N ALA A 146 23.33 -16.36 24.50
CA ALA A 146 21.90 -16.66 24.65
C ALA A 146 21.27 -15.76 25.72
N GLU A 147 20.09 -15.22 25.40
CA GLU A 147 19.31 -14.44 26.34
C GLU A 147 17.79 -14.67 26.16
N THR A 148 17.01 -14.11 27.07
CA THR A 148 15.55 -14.09 26.95
C THR A 148 15.10 -12.64 26.79
N LEU A 149 14.53 -12.33 25.63
CA LEU A 149 13.94 -11.03 25.35
C LEU A 149 12.46 -11.06 25.73
N THR A 150 12.00 -10.03 26.43
CA THR A 150 10.58 -9.82 26.69
C THR A 150 10.09 -8.71 25.78
N ILE A 151 9.14 -9.01 24.92
CA ILE A 151 8.67 -8.11 23.87
C ILE A 151 7.16 -7.95 23.99
N THR A 152 6.69 -6.71 23.97
CA THR A 152 5.26 -6.42 23.89
C THR A 152 4.87 -6.30 22.42
N VAL A 153 3.94 -7.12 21.97
CA VAL A 153 3.37 -7.06 20.61
C VAL A 153 2.70 -5.71 20.40
N ALA A 154 3.01 -5.05 19.32
CA ALA A 154 2.47 -3.73 18.99
C ALA A 154 2.13 -3.62 17.50
N ARG A 155 1.57 -2.50 17.10
CA ARG A 155 1.44 -2.13 15.70
C ARG A 155 2.81 -1.71 15.18
N VAL A 156 3.24 -2.30 14.06
CA VAL A 156 4.54 -2.09 13.43
C VAL A 156 4.31 -1.58 12.02
N SER A 157 4.99 -0.51 11.64
CA SER A 157 5.00 -0.02 10.26
C SER A 157 6.02 -0.80 9.42
N ARG A 158 5.65 -1.14 8.19
CA ARG A 158 6.59 -1.72 7.22
C ARG A 158 7.44 -0.61 6.62
N GLN A 159 8.71 -0.89 6.40
CA GLN A 159 9.54 -0.02 5.58
C GLN A 159 9.05 -0.05 4.13
N SER A 160 8.88 1.11 3.54
CA SER A 160 8.37 1.29 2.18
C SER A 160 9.37 1.92 1.22
N VAL A 161 10.44 2.58 1.74
CA VAL A 161 11.47 3.26 0.94
C VAL A 161 12.82 2.60 1.13
N PHE A 162 13.41 2.14 0.03
CA PHE A 162 14.72 1.48 0.00
C PHE A 162 15.67 2.28 -0.88
N VAL A 163 16.91 2.48 -0.41
CA VAL A 163 17.93 3.26 -1.12
C VAL A 163 19.19 2.45 -1.31
N THR A 164 19.70 2.42 -2.53
CA THR A 164 20.99 1.81 -2.88
C THR A 164 21.83 2.78 -3.72
N ASP A 165 23.10 2.95 -3.38
CA ASP A 165 24.05 3.74 -4.17
C ASP A 165 24.77 2.83 -5.17
N TYR A 166 24.56 3.10 -6.44
CA TYR A 166 25.29 2.48 -7.55
C TYR A 166 26.30 3.48 -8.13
N GLU A 167 27.45 3.62 -7.49
CA GLU A 167 28.55 4.48 -7.94
C GLU A 167 28.13 5.95 -8.20
N GLY A 168 27.31 6.50 -7.31
CA GLY A 168 26.77 7.85 -7.36
C GLY A 168 25.50 8.01 -8.19
N ILE A 169 24.86 6.93 -8.60
CA ILE A 169 23.47 6.90 -9.06
C ILE A 169 22.64 6.30 -7.94
N MET A 170 21.74 7.12 -7.40
CA MET A 170 20.88 6.71 -6.29
C MET A 170 19.65 5.98 -6.82
N TYR A 171 19.53 4.70 -6.51
CA TYR A 171 18.33 3.93 -6.74
C TYR A 171 17.45 4.04 -5.50
N VAL A 172 16.25 4.58 -5.68
CA VAL A 172 15.25 4.76 -4.63
C VAL A 172 14.00 3.99 -5.03
N ARG A 173 13.68 2.93 -4.30
CA ARG A 173 12.48 2.14 -4.53
C ARG A 173 11.44 2.47 -3.49
N ILE A 174 10.20 2.73 -3.94
CA ILE A 174 9.03 2.87 -3.10
C ILE A 174 8.09 1.71 -3.40
N THR A 175 7.92 0.80 -2.45
CA THR A 175 7.13 -0.42 -2.66
C THR A 175 5.62 -0.18 -2.54
N GLN A 176 5.23 0.78 -1.70
CA GLN A 176 3.84 1.23 -1.50
C GLN A 176 3.85 2.62 -0.86
N PHE A 177 2.75 3.36 -0.95
CA PHE A 177 2.58 4.61 -0.22
C PHE A 177 1.87 4.35 1.11
N ASP A 178 2.63 3.80 2.06
CA ASP A 178 2.22 3.52 3.44
C ASP A 178 2.25 4.79 4.30
N GLU A 179 1.83 4.71 5.57
CA GLU A 179 1.66 5.87 6.46
C GLU A 179 2.95 6.69 6.66
N ASP A 180 4.12 6.02 6.67
CA ASP A 180 5.41 6.62 6.95
C ASP A 180 6.26 6.90 5.69
N THR A 181 5.79 6.52 4.49
CA THR A 181 6.55 6.60 3.22
C THR A 181 7.11 8.00 2.95
N GLY A 182 6.32 9.05 3.19
CA GLY A 182 6.77 10.42 2.97
C GLY A 182 7.94 10.79 3.89
N ALA A 183 7.89 10.41 5.16
CA ALA A 183 8.96 10.66 6.12
C ALA A 183 10.22 9.86 5.76
N GLU A 184 10.09 8.57 5.42
CA GLU A 184 11.19 7.73 4.95
C GLU A 184 11.85 8.31 3.69
N PHE A 185 11.02 8.76 2.73
CA PHE A 185 11.54 9.38 1.51
C PHE A 185 12.29 10.68 1.78
N LEU A 186 11.79 11.55 2.65
CA LEU A 186 12.48 12.80 3.02
C LEU A 186 13.82 12.52 3.68
N GLN A 187 13.89 11.55 4.60
CA GLN A 187 15.17 11.11 5.19
C GLN A 187 16.14 10.56 4.14
N ALA A 188 15.64 9.79 3.18
CA ALA A 188 16.44 9.31 2.06
C ALA A 188 17.00 10.47 1.23
N MET A 189 16.17 11.48 0.93
CA MET A 189 16.60 12.66 0.17
C MET A 189 17.65 13.47 0.92
N GLU A 190 17.53 13.67 2.22
CA GLU A 190 18.57 14.34 3.03
C GLU A 190 19.92 13.61 2.95
N LYS A 191 19.91 12.27 3.05
CA LYS A 191 21.14 11.47 2.92
C LYS A 191 21.75 11.58 1.52
N ILE A 192 20.93 11.52 0.46
CA ILE A 192 21.34 11.64 -0.94
C ILE A 192 21.97 13.02 -1.20
N GLU A 193 21.35 14.08 -0.73
CA GLU A 193 21.85 15.44 -0.89
C GLU A 193 23.16 15.69 -0.13
N ALA A 194 23.32 15.09 1.06
CA ALA A 194 24.53 15.21 1.86
C ALA A 194 25.76 14.60 1.16
N VAL A 195 25.59 13.49 0.44
CA VAL A 195 26.70 12.83 -0.29
C VAL A 195 26.84 13.33 -1.72
N GLY A 196 25.76 13.88 -2.30
CA GLY A 196 25.64 14.26 -3.69
C GLY A 196 25.51 13.04 -4.62
N CYS A 197 24.82 13.22 -5.75
CA CYS A 197 24.66 12.15 -6.73
C CYS A 197 24.68 12.69 -8.18
N ARG A 198 24.97 11.81 -9.13
CA ARG A 198 24.95 12.12 -10.58
C ARG A 198 23.56 12.00 -11.18
N GLY A 199 22.69 11.23 -10.55
CA GLY A 199 21.31 10.98 -10.97
C GLY A 199 20.57 10.13 -9.96
N MET A 200 19.24 10.09 -10.08
CA MET A 200 18.36 9.30 -9.25
C MET A 200 17.44 8.43 -10.13
N ILE A 201 17.27 7.18 -9.75
CA ILE A 201 16.29 6.27 -10.32
C ILE A 201 15.21 6.07 -9.24
N LEU A 202 13.99 6.54 -9.51
CA LEU A 202 12.82 6.29 -8.67
C LEU A 202 12.10 5.05 -9.22
N ASP A 203 12.08 3.95 -8.47
CA ASP A 203 11.40 2.72 -8.88
C ASP A 203 10.03 2.61 -8.22
N LEU A 204 8.98 2.73 -9.04
CA LEU A 204 7.57 2.58 -8.67
C LEU A 204 6.95 1.31 -9.31
N ARG A 205 7.77 0.41 -9.84
CA ARG A 205 7.27 -0.87 -10.35
C ARG A 205 6.70 -1.69 -9.20
N ASP A 206 5.61 -2.39 -9.46
CA ASP A 206 4.84 -3.18 -8.47
C ASP A 206 4.21 -2.36 -7.34
N ASN A 207 4.30 -1.02 -7.38
CA ASN A 207 3.68 -0.15 -6.39
C ASN A 207 2.22 0.15 -6.78
N GLY A 208 1.28 -0.50 -6.10
CA GLY A 208 -0.17 -0.35 -6.32
C GLY A 208 -0.77 0.98 -5.84
N GLY A 209 0.03 1.90 -5.31
CA GLY A 209 -0.40 3.16 -4.71
C GLY A 209 -0.43 3.10 -3.19
N GLY A 210 -1.46 3.64 -2.58
CA GLY A 210 -1.62 3.78 -1.14
C GLY A 210 -2.17 5.15 -0.76
N TYR A 211 -1.64 5.75 0.30
CA TYR A 211 -2.05 7.08 0.74
C TYR A 211 -1.62 8.17 -0.23
N GLU A 212 -2.61 8.93 -0.70
CA GLU A 212 -2.40 10.13 -1.52
C GLU A 212 -1.47 11.12 -0.80
N SER A 213 -1.71 11.39 0.49
CA SER A 213 -0.91 12.33 1.26
C SER A 213 0.57 11.98 1.34
N GLN A 214 0.93 10.70 1.26
CA GLN A 214 2.32 10.26 1.25
C GLN A 214 2.94 10.42 -0.15
N ALA A 215 2.16 10.14 -1.19
CA ALA A 215 2.57 10.40 -2.56
C ALA A 215 2.74 11.91 -2.83
N ASP A 216 1.92 12.75 -2.20
CA ASP A 216 2.03 14.22 -2.29
C ASP A 216 3.36 14.70 -1.73
N ILE A 217 3.80 14.20 -0.56
CA ILE A 217 5.11 14.53 0.04
C ILE A 217 6.25 14.14 -0.90
N VAL A 218 6.17 12.95 -1.50
CA VAL A 218 7.19 12.47 -2.45
C VAL A 218 7.19 13.34 -3.71
N ALA A 219 6.02 13.65 -4.27
CA ALA A 219 5.91 14.48 -5.47
C ALA A 219 6.36 15.93 -5.20
N ASP A 220 5.97 16.53 -4.07
CA ASP A 220 6.38 17.87 -3.65
C ASP A 220 7.91 17.99 -3.60
N ARG A 221 8.57 16.97 -3.01
CA ARG A 221 10.04 16.96 -2.91
C ARG A 221 10.76 16.81 -4.26
N ILE A 222 10.07 16.32 -5.29
CA ILE A 222 10.63 16.09 -6.63
C ILE A 222 10.34 17.27 -7.57
N LEU A 223 9.15 17.85 -7.49
CA LEU A 223 8.61 18.78 -8.49
C LEU A 223 8.87 20.25 -8.12
N PRO A 224 8.98 21.14 -9.10
CA PRO A 224 8.95 22.58 -8.84
C PRO A 224 7.56 23.00 -8.33
N ALA A 225 7.46 24.21 -7.78
CA ALA A 225 6.18 24.77 -7.33
C ALA A 225 5.10 24.71 -8.42
N GLY A 226 3.95 24.14 -8.07
CA GLY A 226 2.80 24.04 -8.99
C GLY A 226 1.79 22.98 -8.57
N VAL A 227 0.91 22.61 -9.49
CA VAL A 227 -0.12 21.59 -9.26
C VAL A 227 0.50 20.19 -9.44
N ILE A 228 0.39 19.34 -8.42
CA ILE A 228 0.76 17.90 -8.53
C ILE A 228 -0.38 17.13 -9.16
N ALA A 229 -1.59 17.30 -8.63
CA ALA A 229 -2.80 16.66 -9.10
C ALA A 229 -4.03 17.43 -8.61
N TYR A 230 -5.18 17.14 -9.17
CA TYR A 230 -6.44 17.59 -8.63
C TYR A 230 -7.54 16.55 -8.79
N SER A 231 -8.60 16.67 -7.99
CA SER A 231 -9.73 15.75 -8.07
C SER A 231 -11.05 16.47 -8.35
N GLU A 232 -11.97 15.76 -9.01
CA GLU A 232 -13.32 16.23 -9.32
C GLU A 232 -14.38 15.20 -8.91
N ASP A 233 -15.54 15.70 -8.51
CA ASP A 233 -16.73 14.90 -8.24
C ASP A 233 -17.42 14.43 -9.53
N LYS A 234 -18.50 13.68 -9.38
CA LYS A 234 -19.32 13.20 -10.52
C LYS A 234 -19.94 14.30 -11.39
N ASN A 235 -19.97 15.55 -10.92
CA ASN A 235 -20.55 16.70 -11.62
C ASN A 235 -19.45 17.58 -12.26
N GLY A 236 -18.16 17.23 -12.09
CA GLY A 236 -17.02 18.00 -12.55
C GLY A 236 -16.67 19.17 -11.62
N ASN A 237 -17.15 19.17 -10.38
CA ASN A 237 -16.72 20.16 -9.41
C ASN A 237 -15.40 19.73 -8.79
N ARG A 238 -14.42 20.66 -8.74
CA ARG A 238 -13.13 20.41 -8.09
C ARG A 238 -13.32 20.19 -6.60
N LEU A 239 -12.83 19.04 -6.09
CA LEU A 239 -12.88 18.68 -4.68
C LEU A 239 -11.59 19.02 -3.95
N SER A 240 -10.45 18.75 -4.58
CA SER A 240 -9.12 19.02 -4.04
C SER A 240 -8.17 19.47 -5.12
N GLU A 241 -7.11 20.17 -4.72
CA GLU A 241 -5.96 20.50 -5.54
C GLU A 241 -4.72 20.32 -4.65
N ILE A 242 -3.77 19.53 -5.14
CA ILE A 242 -2.54 19.16 -4.46
C ILE A 242 -1.45 20.01 -5.09
N LEU A 243 -0.66 20.69 -4.27
CA LEU A 243 0.35 21.64 -4.73
C LEU A 243 1.72 21.26 -4.20
N SER A 244 2.75 21.44 -5.05
CA SER A 244 4.16 21.44 -4.65
C SER A 244 4.64 22.85 -4.34
N ASP A 245 5.67 22.93 -3.49
CA ASP A 245 6.38 24.17 -3.17
C ASP A 245 7.64 24.39 -4.03
N GLU A 246 8.51 25.32 -3.64
CA GLU A 246 9.74 25.62 -4.37
C GLU A 246 10.90 24.67 -4.01
N THR A 247 10.72 23.79 -3.02
CA THR A 247 11.79 22.93 -2.46
C THR A 247 11.88 21.60 -3.20
N CYS A 248 12.53 21.57 -4.35
CA CYS A 248 12.65 20.36 -5.12
C CYS A 248 14.11 19.89 -5.30
N ILE A 249 14.26 18.58 -5.53
CA ILE A 249 15.56 18.01 -5.89
C ILE A 249 16.02 18.54 -7.26
N ASN A 250 17.33 18.77 -7.39
CA ASN A 250 17.91 19.23 -8.66
C ASN A 250 18.94 18.22 -9.18
N VAL A 251 18.48 16.98 -9.42
CA VAL A 251 19.29 15.91 -10.02
C VAL A 251 18.56 15.33 -11.23
N PRO A 252 19.27 14.81 -12.24
CA PRO A 252 18.66 14.05 -13.32
C PRO A 252 17.85 12.87 -12.76
N LEU A 253 16.64 12.65 -13.27
CA LEU A 253 15.70 11.66 -12.75
C LEU A 253 15.25 10.69 -13.84
N ALA A 254 15.28 9.39 -13.53
CA ALA A 254 14.57 8.35 -14.25
C ALA A 254 13.50 7.74 -13.33
N VAL A 255 12.33 7.39 -13.87
CA VAL A 255 11.25 6.74 -13.11
C VAL A 255 10.93 5.40 -13.77
N LEU A 256 11.01 4.32 -13.00
CA LEU A 256 10.65 2.99 -13.47
C LEU A 256 9.20 2.69 -13.11
N VAL A 257 8.43 2.22 -14.09
CA VAL A 257 7.02 1.87 -13.94
C VAL A 257 6.66 0.59 -14.68
N ASN A 258 5.59 -0.08 -14.26
CA ASN A 258 5.05 -1.25 -14.95
C ASN A 258 3.52 -1.34 -14.84
N GLY A 259 2.91 -2.39 -15.37
CA GLY A 259 1.47 -2.60 -15.35
C GLY A 259 0.86 -2.77 -13.95
N ARG A 260 1.67 -2.92 -12.91
CA ARG A 260 1.24 -2.96 -11.50
C ARG A 260 1.47 -1.62 -10.76
N THR A 261 2.09 -0.63 -11.42
CA THR A 261 2.15 0.77 -10.93
C THR A 261 0.77 1.39 -11.05
N ALA A 262 0.14 1.76 -9.91
CA ALA A 262 -1.26 2.18 -9.89
C ALA A 262 -1.55 3.33 -8.90
N SER A 263 -2.68 4.05 -9.13
CA SER A 263 -3.27 5.00 -8.17
C SER A 263 -2.30 6.12 -7.78
N ALA A 264 -1.95 6.27 -6.49
CA ALA A 264 -1.03 7.30 -5.97
C ALA A 264 0.32 7.30 -6.71
N SER A 265 0.85 6.13 -7.08
CA SER A 265 2.06 6.00 -7.89
C SER A 265 1.90 6.62 -9.28
N GLU A 266 0.69 6.53 -9.84
CA GLU A 266 0.40 7.15 -11.14
C GLU A 266 0.22 8.66 -11.03
N LEU A 267 -0.23 9.20 -9.88
CA LEU A 267 -0.27 10.64 -9.64
C LEU A 267 1.14 11.23 -9.62
N VAL A 268 2.06 10.59 -8.89
CA VAL A 268 3.50 10.98 -8.88
C VAL A 268 4.09 10.89 -10.29
N THR A 269 3.90 9.76 -10.97
CA THR A 269 4.44 9.54 -12.33
C THR A 269 3.86 10.53 -13.33
N GLY A 270 2.55 10.79 -13.28
CA GLY A 270 1.87 11.72 -14.17
C GLY A 270 2.34 13.16 -13.97
N ALA A 271 2.55 13.56 -12.74
CA ALA A 271 3.09 14.88 -12.42
C ALA A 271 4.55 15.02 -12.89
N ILE A 272 5.41 14.03 -12.65
CA ILE A 272 6.80 14.02 -13.14
C ILE A 272 6.85 14.13 -14.67
N ARG A 273 5.98 13.39 -15.38
CA ARG A 273 5.84 13.45 -16.82
C ARG A 273 5.42 14.84 -17.31
N ASP A 274 4.34 15.38 -16.73
CA ASP A 274 3.75 16.64 -17.17
C ASP A 274 4.67 17.85 -16.93
N TYR A 275 5.55 17.77 -15.91
CA TYR A 275 6.61 18.76 -15.65
C TYR A 275 7.92 18.48 -16.43
N GLU A 276 7.99 17.40 -17.21
CA GLU A 276 9.21 16.96 -17.89
C GLU A 276 10.41 16.84 -16.89
N LYS A 277 10.12 16.49 -15.64
CA LYS A 277 11.12 16.47 -14.55
C LYS A 277 12.01 15.23 -14.60
N GLY A 278 11.58 14.16 -15.24
CA GLY A 278 12.31 12.90 -15.36
C GLY A 278 11.86 12.09 -16.58
N THR A 279 12.66 11.10 -16.96
CA THR A 279 12.32 10.15 -18.04
C THR A 279 11.60 8.94 -17.45
N ILE A 280 10.40 8.65 -17.94
CA ILE A 280 9.60 7.50 -17.53
C ILE A 280 9.99 6.28 -18.37
N ILE A 281 10.36 5.18 -17.74
CA ILE A 281 10.86 3.95 -18.36
C ILE A 281 10.08 2.74 -17.90
N GLY A 282 9.85 1.78 -18.76
CA GLY A 282 9.22 0.50 -18.42
C GLY A 282 8.04 0.18 -19.30
N THR A 283 6.96 -0.31 -18.70
CA THR A 283 5.73 -0.64 -19.41
C THR A 283 4.58 0.23 -18.93
N LYS A 284 3.48 0.24 -19.71
CA LYS A 284 2.30 1.06 -19.43
C LYS A 284 1.73 0.77 -18.04
N THR A 285 1.40 1.84 -17.28
CA THR A 285 0.85 1.72 -15.92
C THR A 285 -0.59 1.22 -15.92
N PHE A 286 -1.12 0.90 -14.74
CA PHE A 286 -2.41 0.24 -14.55
C PHE A 286 -3.61 1.08 -15.03
N GLY A 287 -3.64 2.37 -14.74
CA GLY A 287 -4.75 3.26 -15.09
C GLY A 287 -5.84 3.36 -14.03
N LYS A 288 -5.47 3.58 -12.75
CA LYS A 288 -6.41 3.84 -11.67
C LYS A 288 -6.29 5.29 -11.19
N ALA A 289 -7.10 6.20 -11.73
CA ALA A 289 -7.20 7.59 -11.28
C ALA A 289 -8.55 7.86 -10.59
N LEU A 290 -8.87 7.07 -9.56
CA LEU A 290 -10.09 7.18 -8.76
C LEU A 290 -9.75 7.36 -7.28
N GLY A 291 -10.42 8.33 -6.65
CA GLY A 291 -10.35 8.57 -5.21
C GLY A 291 -11.49 7.88 -4.47
N GLN A 292 -11.15 7.17 -3.40
CA GLN A 292 -12.10 6.52 -2.52
C GLN A 292 -12.20 7.27 -1.20
N THR A 293 -13.40 7.26 -0.61
CA THR A 293 -13.61 7.61 0.79
C THR A 293 -14.05 6.41 1.58
N ARG A 294 -13.73 6.39 2.87
CA ARG A 294 -14.13 5.37 3.82
C ARG A 294 -15.21 5.92 4.74
N ARG A 295 -16.22 5.10 4.99
CA ARG A 295 -17.18 5.33 6.08
C ARG A 295 -17.26 4.07 6.93
N GLU A 296 -17.05 4.21 8.21
CA GLU A 296 -17.17 3.18 9.22
C GLU A 296 -18.51 3.27 9.93
N TYR A 297 -19.11 2.12 10.26
CA TYR A 297 -20.29 2.00 11.10
C TYR A 297 -19.84 1.48 12.47
N THR A 298 -19.79 2.39 13.44
CA THR A 298 -19.23 2.12 14.78
C THR A 298 -20.07 1.17 15.62
N GLU A 299 -21.32 0.90 15.22
CA GLU A 299 -22.23 0.00 15.91
C GLU A 299 -21.85 -1.47 15.77
N ASP A 300 -21.20 -1.85 14.67
CA ASP A 300 -20.82 -3.23 14.38
C ASP A 300 -19.39 -3.38 13.83
N GLY A 301 -18.70 -2.28 13.53
CA GLY A 301 -17.36 -2.28 12.94
C GLY A 301 -17.32 -2.61 11.45
N SER A 302 -18.46 -2.62 10.77
CA SER A 302 -18.51 -2.73 9.32
C SER A 302 -18.16 -1.39 8.64
N GLY A 303 -17.95 -1.40 7.33
CA GLY A 303 -17.64 -0.18 6.61
C GLY A 303 -17.91 -0.24 5.11
N ILE A 304 -17.85 0.91 4.47
CA ILE A 304 -17.91 1.03 3.03
C ILE A 304 -16.72 1.83 2.52
N ILE A 305 -16.06 1.32 1.50
CA ILE A 305 -15.11 2.05 0.66
C ILE A 305 -15.87 2.44 -0.60
N LEU A 306 -15.97 3.74 -0.84
CA LEU A 306 -16.77 4.28 -1.94
C LEU A 306 -15.93 5.17 -2.84
N THR A 307 -15.95 4.95 -4.13
CA THR A 307 -15.38 5.83 -5.13
C THR A 307 -16.19 7.12 -5.22
N VAL A 308 -15.54 8.26 -4.98
CA VAL A 308 -16.19 9.58 -4.89
C VAL A 308 -15.56 10.61 -5.82
N ALA A 309 -14.36 10.38 -6.32
CA ALA A 309 -13.60 11.33 -7.11
C ALA A 309 -12.89 10.69 -8.30
N ARG A 310 -12.59 11.51 -9.29
CA ARG A 310 -11.61 11.24 -10.35
C ARG A 310 -10.43 12.17 -10.18
N TYR A 311 -9.22 11.64 -10.35
CA TYR A 311 -8.00 12.42 -10.34
C TYR A 311 -7.57 12.79 -11.76
N PHE A 312 -6.91 13.95 -11.82
CA PHE A 312 -6.35 14.53 -13.03
C PHE A 312 -4.90 14.93 -12.78
N THR A 313 -4.05 14.72 -13.76
CA THR A 313 -2.66 15.17 -13.74
C THR A 313 -2.59 16.71 -13.88
N PRO A 314 -1.43 17.35 -13.70
CA PRO A 314 -1.26 18.80 -13.89
C PRO A 314 -1.78 19.31 -15.25
N SER A 315 -1.59 18.53 -16.32
CA SER A 315 -2.06 18.86 -17.66
C SER A 315 -3.58 18.74 -17.86
N GLY A 316 -4.30 18.19 -16.87
CA GLY A 316 -5.74 17.96 -16.94
C GLY A 316 -6.12 16.61 -17.56
N GLU A 317 -5.20 15.68 -17.68
CA GLU A 317 -5.48 14.33 -18.17
C GLU A 317 -6.04 13.46 -17.04
N CYS A 318 -7.16 12.78 -17.29
CA CYS A 318 -7.66 11.71 -16.44
C CYS A 318 -7.16 10.37 -16.98
N ILE A 319 -6.20 9.77 -16.28
CA ILE A 319 -5.58 8.52 -16.71
C ILE A 319 -6.39 7.25 -16.34
N HIS A 320 -7.59 7.41 -15.77
CA HIS A 320 -8.42 6.26 -15.41
C HIS A 320 -8.81 5.44 -16.64
N GLY A 321 -8.55 4.12 -16.60
CA GLY A 321 -8.77 3.18 -17.69
C GLY A 321 -7.76 3.27 -18.85
N THR A 322 -6.88 4.28 -18.82
CA THR A 322 -5.87 4.48 -19.87
C THR A 322 -4.45 4.23 -19.40
N GLY A 323 -4.11 4.56 -18.14
CA GLY A 323 -2.75 4.51 -17.61
C GLY A 323 -1.78 5.48 -18.28
N ILE A 324 -0.55 5.51 -17.82
CA ILE A 324 0.54 6.33 -18.34
C ILE A 324 1.42 5.47 -19.24
N THR A 325 1.65 5.92 -20.47
CA THR A 325 2.61 5.28 -21.38
C THR A 325 3.99 5.87 -21.09
N PRO A 326 5.03 5.04 -20.80
CA PRO A 326 6.39 5.51 -20.58
C PRO A 326 6.96 6.24 -21.79
N ASP A 327 7.94 7.13 -21.57
CA ASP A 327 8.73 7.77 -22.63
C ASP A 327 9.60 6.75 -23.35
N LEU A 328 10.15 5.80 -22.59
CA LEU A 328 10.94 4.68 -23.10
C LEU A 328 10.25 3.37 -22.73
N ILE A 329 9.61 2.74 -23.70
CA ILE A 329 9.00 1.42 -23.50
C ILE A 329 10.11 0.38 -23.53
N VAL A 330 10.28 -0.31 -22.41
CA VAL A 330 11.27 -1.37 -22.21
C VAL A 330 10.59 -2.55 -21.52
N GLU A 331 10.57 -3.68 -22.21
CA GLU A 331 10.03 -4.94 -21.68
C GLU A 331 11.12 -5.68 -20.88
N LEU A 332 10.69 -6.42 -19.86
CA LEU A 332 11.55 -7.40 -19.19
C LEU A 332 11.73 -8.64 -20.09
N PRO A 333 12.80 -9.43 -19.89
CA PRO A 333 12.91 -10.73 -20.52
C PRO A 333 11.67 -11.60 -20.25
N GLU A 334 11.27 -12.42 -21.23
CA GLU A 334 10.03 -13.22 -21.19
C GLU A 334 9.91 -14.06 -19.91
N GLU A 335 11.02 -14.59 -19.42
CA GLU A 335 11.09 -15.38 -18.18
C GLU A 335 10.77 -14.58 -16.89
N TYR A 336 10.86 -13.25 -16.94
CA TYR A 336 10.57 -12.32 -15.83
C TYR A 336 9.33 -11.47 -16.05
N ALA A 337 8.58 -11.67 -17.13
CA ALA A 337 7.43 -10.81 -17.47
C ALA A 337 6.36 -10.73 -16.38
N GLU A 338 6.17 -11.83 -15.63
CA GLU A 338 5.20 -11.92 -14.53
C GLU A 338 5.86 -11.96 -13.15
N ALA A 339 7.20 -11.94 -13.07
CA ALA A 339 7.94 -11.98 -11.82
C ALA A 339 7.74 -10.70 -11.00
N SER A 340 7.90 -10.79 -9.68
CA SER A 340 8.09 -9.62 -8.83
C SER A 340 9.45 -8.99 -9.13
N ILE A 341 9.53 -7.65 -9.03
CA ILE A 341 10.80 -6.92 -9.25
C ILE A 341 11.91 -7.43 -8.32
N ASP A 342 11.57 -7.89 -7.11
CA ASP A 342 12.51 -8.44 -6.14
C ASP A 342 13.12 -9.78 -6.55
N GLU A 343 12.48 -10.48 -7.49
CA GLU A 343 12.93 -11.78 -8.00
C GLU A 343 13.85 -11.66 -9.23
N ILE A 344 14.02 -10.44 -9.78
CA ILE A 344 14.77 -10.20 -11.01
C ILE A 344 16.25 -9.92 -10.65
N PRO A 345 17.20 -10.75 -11.10
CA PRO A 345 18.62 -10.44 -10.93
C PRO A 345 18.98 -9.11 -11.63
N PHE A 346 19.82 -8.31 -10.99
CA PHE A 346 20.24 -7.00 -11.50
C PHE A 346 20.66 -7.03 -12.97
N GLU A 347 21.44 -8.03 -13.38
CA GLU A 347 21.94 -8.18 -14.75
C GLU A 347 20.86 -8.55 -15.77
N GLN A 348 19.69 -8.99 -15.31
CA GLN A 348 18.55 -9.36 -16.15
C GLN A 348 17.47 -8.27 -16.17
N ASP A 349 17.57 -7.27 -15.31
CA ASP A 349 16.62 -6.15 -15.27
C ASP A 349 16.91 -5.13 -16.38
N THR A 350 16.38 -5.41 -17.58
CA THR A 350 16.57 -4.57 -18.77
C THR A 350 16.04 -3.14 -18.57
N GLN A 351 15.00 -2.95 -17.74
CA GLN A 351 14.42 -1.65 -17.44
C GLN A 351 15.37 -0.84 -16.54
N LEU A 352 15.91 -1.45 -15.50
CA LEU A 352 16.88 -0.83 -14.61
C LEU A 352 18.19 -0.52 -15.35
N GLN A 353 18.69 -1.44 -16.18
CA GLN A 353 19.86 -1.21 -17.02
C GLN A 353 19.65 0.01 -17.96
N ARG A 354 18.45 0.10 -18.56
CA ARG A 354 18.10 1.24 -19.42
C ARG A 354 18.10 2.57 -18.66
N ALA A 355 17.66 2.57 -17.40
CA ALA A 355 17.71 3.76 -16.56
C ALA A 355 19.16 4.21 -16.27
N PHE A 356 20.05 3.27 -15.99
CA PHE A 356 21.48 3.59 -15.78
C PHE A 356 22.13 4.22 -17.01
N GLU A 357 21.77 3.82 -18.22
CA GLU A 357 22.31 4.40 -19.46
C GLU A 357 22.03 5.90 -19.59
N LEU A 358 20.99 6.44 -18.96
CA LEU A 358 20.69 7.88 -19.00
C LEU A 358 21.68 8.74 -18.21
N PHE A 359 22.47 8.14 -17.33
CA PHE A 359 23.40 8.84 -16.44
C PHE A 359 24.90 8.61 -16.80
N GLN A 360 25.15 7.97 -17.95
CA GLN A 360 26.52 7.68 -18.45
C GLN A 360 27.16 8.85 -19.19
#